data_33ad5e014e8f55b0fda74e3ef60fd5db
#
_entry.id   33ad5e014e8f55b0fda74e3ef60fd5db
#
_cell.length_a   1.000
_cell.length_b   1.000
_cell.length_c   1.000
_cell.angle_alpha   90.00
_cell.angle_beta   90.00
_cell.angle_gamma   90.00
#
_symmetry.space_group_name_H-M   'P 1'
#
loop_
_entity.id
_entity.type
_entity.pdbx_description
1 polymer ?
#
loop_
_entity_poly.entity_id
_entity_poly.type
_entity_poly.pdbx_seq_one_letter_code
_entity_poly.pdbx_strand_id
1 'polypeptide(L)'
;MSNAYFHVDVGFFPVPVKMCFTSQAFYKVLKDHGIAAQPEMAPLELGIAETHSFSTPKEAIVVVVFNLLECVDNAALLASVVAHEATHVVARVLEHIGEDVEDFGEESRAYLTEWLVRQMFTACLVEVAKIARRKENRTKTGKKGQGDGGPVPEVGEPVNDGGAGQASDSQQPSDPSGVE
;
A
#
# COMPACT_ATOMS: atom_id res chain seq x y z
N MET A 1 -1.75 -4.16 12.62
CA MET A 1 -1.54 -4.77 11.30
C MET A 1 -0.52 -5.87 11.45
N SER A 2 -0.61 -6.94 10.67
CA SER A 2 0.35 -8.04 10.74
C SER A 2 1.68 -7.62 10.08
N ASN A 3 2.81 -7.87 10.73
CA ASN A 3 4.14 -7.72 10.12
C ASN A 3 4.50 -8.93 9.24
N ALA A 4 3.50 -9.73 8.88
CA ALA A 4 3.69 -10.89 8.03
C ALA A 4 3.72 -10.45 6.55
N TYR A 5 4.56 -11.13 5.80
CA TYR A 5 4.59 -11.08 4.34
C TYR A 5 4.21 -12.45 3.78
N PHE A 6 3.80 -12.48 2.51
CA PHE A 6 3.48 -13.71 1.79
C PHE A 6 4.64 -14.09 0.89
N HIS A 7 4.90 -15.38 0.80
CA HIS A 7 5.77 -15.92 -0.23
C HIS A 7 4.93 -16.24 -1.47
N VAL A 8 5.35 -15.72 -2.61
CA VAL A 8 4.77 -16.05 -3.90
C VAL A 8 5.65 -17.11 -4.53
N ASP A 9 5.04 -18.24 -4.88
CA ASP A 9 5.75 -19.32 -5.56
C ASP A 9 5.93 -18.96 -7.04
N VAL A 10 7.17 -18.92 -7.49
CA VAL A 10 7.56 -18.66 -8.88
C VAL A 10 8.01 -19.95 -9.59
N GLY A 11 7.63 -21.10 -9.04
CA GLY A 11 7.92 -22.40 -9.64
C GLY A 11 9.41 -22.75 -9.61
N PHE A 12 10.00 -22.93 -10.79
CA PHE A 12 11.40 -23.35 -10.94
C PHE A 12 12.42 -22.21 -10.80
N PHE A 13 11.97 -20.97 -10.71
CA PHE A 13 12.88 -19.84 -10.66
C PHE A 13 13.46 -19.67 -9.25
N PRO A 14 14.80 -19.55 -9.11
CA PRO A 14 15.46 -19.45 -7.81
C PRO A 14 15.39 -18.04 -7.20
N VAL A 15 14.47 -17.22 -7.62
CA VAL A 15 14.28 -15.83 -7.17
C VAL A 15 13.12 -15.76 -6.18
N PRO A 16 13.37 -15.53 -4.88
CA PRO A 16 12.29 -15.33 -3.93
C PRO A 16 11.43 -14.12 -4.28
N VAL A 17 10.11 -14.32 -4.31
CA VAL A 17 9.14 -13.24 -4.48
C VAL A 17 8.33 -13.11 -3.19
N LYS A 18 8.27 -11.91 -2.63
CA LYS A 18 7.55 -11.59 -1.39
C LYS A 18 6.51 -10.53 -1.63
N MET A 19 5.33 -10.68 -1.01
CA MET A 19 4.28 -9.67 -1.01
C MET A 19 4.10 -9.09 0.39
N CYS A 20 4.05 -7.78 0.47
CA CYS A 20 3.88 -7.01 1.69
C CYS A 20 2.62 -6.14 1.59
N PHE A 21 1.92 -5.97 2.73
CA PHE A 21 0.73 -5.11 2.83
C PHE A 21 0.92 -3.98 3.85
N THR A 22 2.14 -3.82 4.34
CA THR A 22 2.53 -2.74 5.26
C THR A 22 4.01 -2.43 5.08
N SER A 23 4.40 -1.19 5.38
CA SER A 23 5.83 -0.80 5.39
C SER A 23 6.63 -1.63 6.39
N GLN A 24 6.04 -2.00 7.55
CA GLN A 24 6.72 -2.85 8.53
C GLN A 24 7.02 -4.25 7.96
N ALA A 25 6.08 -4.83 7.18
CA ALA A 25 6.31 -6.11 6.52
C ALA A 25 7.43 -6.00 5.47
N PHE A 26 7.46 -4.91 4.70
CA PHE A 26 8.52 -4.62 3.74
C PHE A 26 9.90 -4.55 4.41
N TYR A 27 10.05 -3.72 5.43
CA TYR A 27 11.33 -3.61 6.15
C TYR A 27 11.74 -4.91 6.84
N LYS A 28 10.76 -5.71 7.28
CA LYS A 28 11.05 -7.05 7.81
C LYS A 28 11.64 -7.96 6.73
N VAL A 29 11.08 -7.97 5.51
CA VAL A 29 11.64 -8.72 4.37
C VAL A 29 13.07 -8.31 4.10
N LEU A 30 13.36 -7.00 3.98
CA LEU A 30 14.70 -6.50 3.74
C LEU A 30 15.69 -7.00 4.81
N LYS A 31 15.28 -6.90 6.09
CA LYS A 31 16.08 -7.38 7.21
C LYS A 31 16.33 -8.89 7.15
N ASP A 32 15.30 -9.69 6.88
CA ASP A 32 15.41 -11.16 6.83
C ASP A 32 16.37 -11.61 5.71
N HIS A 33 16.50 -10.81 4.63
CA HIS A 33 17.41 -11.04 3.50
C HIS A 33 18.74 -10.26 3.59
N GLY A 34 19.02 -9.61 4.73
CA GLY A 34 20.28 -8.89 4.96
C GLY A 34 20.46 -7.62 4.11
N ILE A 35 19.34 -7.05 3.61
CA ILE A 35 19.34 -5.83 2.81
C ILE A 35 19.22 -4.64 3.77
N ALA A 36 20.18 -3.70 3.69
CA ALA A 36 20.14 -2.48 4.47
C ALA A 36 19.01 -1.58 3.94
N ALA A 37 18.03 -1.28 4.80
CA ALA A 37 16.97 -0.33 4.48
C ALA A 37 17.54 1.09 4.43
N GLN A 38 17.21 1.83 3.36
CA GLN A 38 17.54 3.24 3.19
C GLN A 38 16.27 4.07 3.29
N PRO A 39 16.32 5.33 3.76
CA PRO A 39 15.13 6.19 3.89
C PRO A 39 14.34 6.36 2.59
N GLU A 40 15.03 6.44 1.46
CA GLU A 40 14.45 6.56 0.12
C GLU A 40 13.71 5.30 -0.35
N MET A 41 13.88 4.18 0.34
CA MET A 41 13.14 2.94 0.10
C MET A 41 11.77 2.90 0.80
N ALA A 42 11.24 4.05 1.24
CA ALA A 42 9.91 4.10 1.84
C ALA A 42 8.86 3.67 0.79
N PRO A 43 8.22 2.51 0.94
CA PRO A 43 7.30 2.05 -0.09
C PRO A 43 5.99 2.83 -0.04
N LEU A 44 5.39 3.07 -1.20
CA LEU A 44 4.02 3.56 -1.37
C LEU A 44 3.76 4.98 -0.83
N GLU A 45 4.63 5.94 -1.10
CA GLU A 45 4.30 7.33 -0.81
C GLU A 45 3.16 7.87 -1.71
N LEU A 46 3.00 7.35 -2.93
CA LEU A 46 2.05 7.87 -3.94
C LEU A 46 1.28 6.80 -4.73
N GLY A 47 1.41 5.50 -4.43
CA GLY A 47 0.85 4.43 -5.25
C GLY A 47 -0.02 3.41 -4.50
N ILE A 48 -0.79 2.62 -5.27
CA ILE A 48 -1.59 1.50 -4.74
C ILE A 48 -0.72 0.26 -4.60
N ALA A 49 0.26 0.07 -5.48
CA ALA A 49 1.23 -1.01 -5.42
C ALA A 49 2.57 -0.59 -6.02
N GLU A 50 3.63 -1.31 -5.65
CA GLU A 50 4.98 -1.04 -6.13
C GLU A 50 5.82 -2.32 -6.07
N THR A 51 6.55 -2.62 -7.15
CA THR A 51 7.48 -3.75 -7.25
C THR A 51 8.92 -3.29 -7.15
N HIS A 52 9.62 -3.81 -6.15
CA HIS A 52 11.04 -3.57 -5.90
C HIS A 52 11.87 -4.82 -6.22
N SER A 53 13.09 -4.61 -6.66
CA SER A 53 14.07 -5.66 -6.96
C SER A 53 15.38 -5.36 -6.24
N PHE A 54 15.91 -6.35 -5.53
CA PHE A 54 17.15 -6.23 -4.79
C PHE A 54 18.09 -7.37 -5.13
N SER A 55 19.36 -7.06 -5.26
CA SER A 55 20.42 -8.03 -5.42
C SER A 55 21.42 -7.94 -4.28
N THR A 56 21.74 -9.08 -3.71
CA THR A 56 22.80 -9.22 -2.72
C THR A 56 23.87 -10.18 -3.25
N PRO A 57 25.06 -10.27 -2.65
CA PRO A 57 26.06 -11.26 -3.06
C PRO A 57 25.59 -12.71 -2.93
N LYS A 58 24.50 -12.97 -2.20
CA LYS A 58 23.99 -14.31 -1.92
C LYS A 58 22.78 -14.67 -2.74
N GLU A 59 21.89 -13.71 -2.99
CA GLU A 59 20.62 -13.94 -3.65
C GLU A 59 20.05 -12.64 -4.25
N ALA A 60 19.18 -12.80 -5.22
CA ALA A 60 18.29 -11.75 -5.69
C ALA A 60 16.91 -11.96 -5.07
N ILE A 61 16.14 -10.88 -4.86
CA ILE A 61 14.78 -10.95 -4.32
C ILE A 61 13.89 -9.89 -4.98
N VAL A 62 12.65 -10.26 -5.27
CA VAL A 62 11.60 -9.33 -5.71
C VAL A 62 10.59 -9.14 -4.58
N VAL A 63 10.27 -7.90 -4.27
CA VAL A 63 9.31 -7.54 -3.21
C VAL A 63 8.22 -6.67 -3.80
N VAL A 64 6.98 -7.10 -3.67
CA VAL A 64 5.80 -6.33 -4.09
C VAL A 64 5.10 -5.80 -2.85
N VAL A 65 4.84 -4.51 -2.82
CA VAL A 65 4.11 -3.86 -1.72
C VAL A 65 2.77 -3.38 -2.22
N PHE A 66 1.70 -3.64 -1.46
CA PHE A 66 0.34 -3.22 -1.78
C PHE A 66 -0.26 -2.36 -0.67
N ASN A 67 -0.83 -1.22 -1.03
CA ASN A 67 -1.76 -0.47 -0.20
C ASN A 67 -3.19 -0.84 -0.60
N LEU A 68 -3.79 -1.79 0.11
CA LEU A 68 -5.12 -2.32 -0.25
C LEU A 68 -6.29 -1.46 0.23
N LEU A 69 -6.05 -0.34 0.91
CA LEU A 69 -7.14 0.47 1.48
C LEU A 69 -8.09 1.01 0.41
N GLU A 70 -7.56 1.36 -0.76
CA GLU A 70 -8.35 1.86 -1.89
C GLU A 70 -9.04 0.75 -2.70
N CYS A 71 -8.57 -0.49 -2.54
CA CYS A 71 -9.08 -1.64 -3.26
C CYS A 71 -10.20 -2.40 -2.52
N VAL A 72 -10.47 -2.08 -1.23
CA VAL A 72 -11.40 -2.85 -0.38
C VAL A 72 -12.79 -2.99 -0.99
N ASP A 73 -13.27 -1.93 -1.63
CA ASP A 73 -14.62 -1.88 -2.21
C ASP A 73 -14.57 -1.84 -3.76
N ASN A 74 -13.40 -2.10 -4.36
CA ASN A 74 -13.21 -2.05 -5.81
C ASN A 74 -12.38 -3.24 -6.34
N ALA A 75 -13.07 -4.35 -6.60
CA ALA A 75 -12.45 -5.58 -7.09
C ALA A 75 -11.82 -5.41 -8.49
N ALA A 76 -12.36 -4.55 -9.35
CA ALA A 76 -11.81 -4.29 -10.68
C ALA A 76 -10.45 -3.56 -10.57
N LEU A 77 -10.36 -2.56 -9.69
CA LEU A 77 -9.12 -1.88 -9.40
C LEU A 77 -8.07 -2.85 -8.84
N LEU A 78 -8.47 -3.69 -7.87
CA LEU A 78 -7.58 -4.72 -7.32
C LEU A 78 -7.03 -5.64 -8.41
N ALA A 79 -7.92 -6.16 -9.29
CA ALA A 79 -7.51 -7.05 -10.37
C ALA A 79 -6.53 -6.38 -11.34
N SER A 80 -6.79 -5.12 -11.71
CA SER A 80 -5.92 -4.39 -12.64
C SER A 80 -4.55 -4.10 -12.03
N VAL A 81 -4.49 -3.70 -10.76
CA VAL A 81 -3.23 -3.43 -10.05
C VAL A 81 -2.42 -4.73 -9.88
N VAL A 82 -3.06 -5.83 -9.49
CA VAL A 82 -2.38 -7.13 -9.37
C VAL A 82 -1.82 -7.59 -10.71
N ALA A 83 -2.58 -7.45 -11.80
CA ALA A 83 -2.10 -7.81 -13.13
C ALA A 83 -0.91 -6.95 -13.57
N HIS A 84 -0.96 -5.64 -13.27
CA HIS A 84 0.13 -4.70 -13.54
C HIS A 84 1.41 -5.11 -12.80
N GLU A 85 1.33 -5.32 -11.48
CA GLU A 85 2.50 -5.71 -10.68
C GLU A 85 3.04 -7.09 -11.06
N ALA A 86 2.17 -8.04 -11.44
CA ALA A 86 2.61 -9.35 -11.90
C ALA A 86 3.51 -9.25 -13.15
N THR A 87 3.26 -8.31 -14.06
CA THR A 87 4.13 -8.08 -15.22
C THR A 87 5.51 -7.58 -14.82
N HIS A 88 5.59 -6.70 -13.82
CA HIS A 88 6.86 -6.25 -13.25
C HIS A 88 7.61 -7.40 -12.56
N VAL A 89 6.90 -8.23 -11.79
CA VAL A 89 7.51 -9.41 -11.14
C VAL A 89 8.11 -10.35 -12.18
N VAL A 90 7.39 -10.67 -13.26
CA VAL A 90 7.91 -11.49 -14.36
C VAL A 90 9.20 -10.90 -14.91
N ALA A 91 9.19 -9.61 -15.26
CA ALA A 91 10.36 -8.95 -15.83
C ALA A 91 11.57 -9.01 -14.87
N ARG A 92 11.36 -8.76 -13.57
CA ARG A 92 12.44 -8.81 -12.56
C ARG A 92 12.96 -10.22 -12.30
N VAL A 93 12.07 -11.23 -12.30
CA VAL A 93 12.48 -12.63 -12.15
C VAL A 93 13.35 -13.06 -13.34
N LEU A 94 12.94 -12.74 -14.57
CA LEU A 94 13.70 -13.07 -15.78
C LEU A 94 15.05 -12.34 -15.80
N GLU A 95 15.08 -11.05 -15.51
CA GLU A 95 16.31 -10.27 -15.39
C GLU A 95 17.32 -10.91 -14.41
N HIS A 96 16.85 -11.40 -13.26
CA HIS A 96 17.72 -12.01 -12.26
C HIS A 96 18.29 -13.38 -12.66
N ILE A 97 17.63 -14.11 -13.53
CA ILE A 97 18.16 -15.36 -14.06
C ILE A 97 18.97 -15.18 -15.37
N GLY A 98 19.09 -13.92 -15.84
CA GLY A 98 19.83 -13.59 -17.04
C GLY A 98 19.08 -13.87 -18.35
N GLU A 99 17.77 -14.00 -18.28
CA GLU A 99 16.90 -14.17 -19.43
C GLU A 99 16.34 -12.83 -19.90
N ASP A 100 16.33 -12.61 -21.21
CA ASP A 100 15.64 -11.46 -21.78
C ASP A 100 14.14 -11.72 -21.80
N VAL A 101 13.35 -10.73 -21.42
CA VAL A 101 11.89 -10.82 -21.43
C VAL A 101 11.35 -11.07 -22.83
N GLU A 102 12.01 -10.57 -23.87
CA GLU A 102 11.62 -10.75 -25.27
C GLU A 102 11.96 -12.16 -25.77
N ASP A 103 13.07 -12.74 -25.29
CA ASP A 103 13.56 -14.06 -25.71
C ASP A 103 12.91 -15.22 -24.96
N PHE A 104 12.31 -14.98 -23.78
CA PHE A 104 11.74 -16.05 -22.93
C PHE A 104 10.57 -16.79 -23.55
N GLY A 105 10.05 -16.30 -24.66
CA GLY A 105 8.90 -16.88 -25.35
C GLY A 105 7.56 -16.36 -24.81
N GLU A 106 6.72 -15.90 -25.73
CA GLU A 106 5.46 -15.23 -25.40
C GLU A 106 4.53 -16.11 -24.55
N GLU A 107 4.39 -17.38 -24.93
CA GLU A 107 3.51 -18.34 -24.26
C GLU A 107 4.00 -18.64 -22.83
N SER A 108 5.29 -18.87 -22.64
CA SER A 108 5.88 -19.14 -21.32
C SER A 108 5.72 -17.94 -20.39
N ARG A 109 5.89 -16.73 -20.93
CA ARG A 109 5.68 -15.48 -20.20
C ARG A 109 4.22 -15.31 -19.81
N ALA A 110 3.29 -15.60 -20.70
CA ALA A 110 1.86 -15.54 -20.44
C ALA A 110 1.45 -16.50 -19.29
N TYR A 111 1.91 -17.74 -19.32
CA TYR A 111 1.65 -18.71 -18.25
C TYR A 111 2.26 -18.30 -16.91
N LEU A 112 3.49 -17.81 -16.90
CA LEU A 112 4.11 -17.32 -15.68
C LEU A 112 3.33 -16.12 -15.11
N THR A 113 2.91 -15.19 -15.97
CA THR A 113 2.10 -14.03 -15.56
C THR A 113 0.76 -14.49 -14.99
N GLU A 114 0.04 -15.38 -15.67
CA GLU A 114 -1.23 -15.93 -15.17
C GLU A 114 -1.06 -16.60 -13.80
N TRP A 115 -0.03 -17.41 -13.65
CA TRP A 115 0.29 -18.09 -12.40
C TRP A 115 0.52 -17.09 -11.25
N LEU A 116 1.31 -16.05 -11.50
CA LEU A 116 1.58 -14.99 -10.53
C LEU A 116 0.33 -14.19 -10.18
N VAL A 117 -0.44 -13.76 -11.19
CA VAL A 117 -1.71 -13.03 -10.97
C VAL A 117 -2.62 -13.83 -10.05
N ARG A 118 -2.79 -15.12 -10.28
CA ARG A 118 -3.65 -15.99 -9.47
C ARG A 118 -3.22 -16.04 -8.01
N GLN A 119 -1.93 -16.21 -7.74
CA GLN A 119 -1.41 -16.25 -6.37
C GLN A 119 -1.50 -14.91 -5.67
N MET A 120 -1.04 -13.84 -6.35
CA MET A 120 -1.04 -12.49 -5.80
C MET A 120 -2.45 -12.00 -5.53
N PHE A 121 -3.39 -12.24 -6.45
CA PHE A 121 -4.80 -11.87 -6.27
C PHE A 121 -5.43 -12.61 -5.09
N THR A 122 -5.16 -13.91 -4.95
CA THR A 122 -5.65 -14.70 -3.81
C THR A 122 -5.13 -14.16 -2.48
N ALA A 123 -3.84 -13.81 -2.39
CA ALA A 123 -3.27 -13.21 -1.19
C ALA A 123 -3.88 -11.84 -0.88
N CYS A 124 -4.10 -11.00 -1.89
CA CYS A 124 -4.76 -9.71 -1.75
C CYS A 124 -6.20 -9.86 -1.24
N LEU A 125 -6.99 -10.80 -1.78
CA LEU A 125 -8.37 -11.05 -1.33
C LEU A 125 -8.43 -11.43 0.14
N VAL A 126 -7.50 -12.27 0.61
CA VAL A 126 -7.41 -12.63 2.04
C VAL A 126 -7.17 -11.41 2.91
N GLU A 127 -6.29 -10.50 2.48
CA GLU A 127 -5.99 -9.30 3.28
C GLU A 127 -7.11 -8.25 3.20
N VAL A 128 -7.73 -8.05 2.04
CA VAL A 128 -8.93 -7.22 1.87
C VAL A 128 -10.05 -7.68 2.80
N ALA A 129 -10.31 -8.99 2.88
CA ALA A 129 -11.32 -9.53 3.78
C ALA A 129 -11.01 -9.23 5.27
N LYS A 130 -9.73 -9.25 5.67
CA LYS A 130 -9.33 -8.87 7.04
C LYS A 130 -9.55 -7.37 7.29
N ILE A 131 -9.27 -6.51 6.32
CA ILE A 131 -9.49 -5.06 6.42
C ILE A 131 -10.98 -4.77 6.55
N ALA A 132 -11.82 -5.37 5.72
CA ALA A 132 -13.27 -5.21 5.76
C ALA A 132 -13.86 -5.60 7.14
N ARG A 133 -13.48 -6.77 7.67
CA ARG A 133 -13.90 -7.22 9.01
C ARG A 133 -13.49 -6.26 10.12
N ARG A 134 -12.31 -5.65 10.03
CA ARG A 134 -11.86 -4.65 11.01
C ARG A 134 -12.68 -3.37 10.95
N LYS A 135 -13.06 -2.91 9.74
CA LYS A 135 -13.95 -1.76 9.55
C LYS A 135 -15.32 -2.02 10.21
N GLU A 136 -15.92 -3.17 9.97
CA GLU A 136 -17.22 -3.56 10.56
C GLU A 136 -17.21 -3.61 12.09
N ASN A 137 -16.15 -4.17 12.68
CA ASN A 137 -16.03 -4.26 14.13
C ASN A 137 -15.88 -2.89 14.79
N ARG A 138 -15.19 -1.93 14.15
CA ARG A 138 -15.05 -0.56 14.66
C ARG A 138 -16.38 0.18 14.64
N THR A 139 -17.21 -0.02 13.62
CA THR A 139 -18.54 0.62 13.54
C THR A 139 -19.50 0.07 14.59
N LYS A 140 -19.40 -1.22 14.95
CA LYS A 140 -20.23 -1.85 16.00
C LYS A 140 -19.86 -1.36 17.41
N THR A 141 -18.58 -1.14 17.69
CA THR A 141 -18.12 -0.64 19.01
C THR A 141 -18.39 0.85 19.20
N GLY A 142 -18.34 1.65 18.14
CA GLY A 142 -18.66 3.09 18.20
C GLY A 142 -20.13 3.38 18.50
N LYS A 143 -21.07 2.50 18.10
CA LYS A 143 -22.51 2.65 18.41
C LYS A 143 -22.89 2.30 19.84
N LYS A 144 -22.06 1.58 20.58
CA LYS A 144 -22.37 1.16 21.97
C LYS A 144 -22.03 2.21 23.03
N GLY A 145 -21.32 3.29 22.65
CA GLY A 145 -20.92 4.38 23.56
C GLY A 145 -21.85 5.58 23.58
N GLN A 146 -22.91 5.61 22.78
CA GLN A 146 -23.81 6.78 22.62
C GLN A 146 -25.21 6.51 23.18
N GLY A 147 -25.33 5.78 24.25
CA GLY A 147 -26.58 5.53 24.96
C GLY A 147 -26.36 5.69 26.46
N ASP A 148 -26.53 6.83 26.94
CA ASP A 148 -27.14 7.31 28.20
C ASP A 148 -26.60 8.68 28.60
N GLY A 149 -26.90 9.68 27.82
CA GLY A 149 -26.82 11.09 28.25
C GLY A 149 -28.11 11.43 28.99
N GLY A 150 -28.12 11.17 30.31
CA GLY A 150 -29.20 11.68 31.16
C GLY A 150 -29.35 13.19 31.02
N PRO A 151 -30.54 13.76 31.37
CA PRO A 151 -30.83 15.16 31.16
C PRO A 151 -29.81 16.04 31.88
N VAL A 152 -29.10 16.85 31.12
CA VAL A 152 -28.21 17.89 31.63
C VAL A 152 -29.09 18.93 32.34
N PRO A 153 -28.86 19.23 33.64
CA PRO A 153 -29.55 20.33 34.31
C PRO A 153 -29.20 21.66 33.65
N GLU A 154 -30.23 22.38 33.29
CA GLU A 154 -30.19 23.73 32.75
C GLU A 154 -29.53 24.66 33.77
N VAL A 155 -28.27 25.02 33.53
CA VAL A 155 -27.57 26.06 34.30
C VAL A 155 -27.62 27.34 33.50
N GLY A 156 -28.27 28.35 34.13
CA GLY A 156 -28.58 29.66 33.62
C GLY A 156 -27.41 30.37 32.97
N GLU A 157 -27.74 31.17 31.96
CA GLU A 157 -26.88 32.07 31.22
C GLU A 157 -26.30 33.14 32.16
N PRO A 158 -25.02 33.51 32.00
CA PRO A 158 -24.58 34.86 32.28
C PRO A 158 -24.53 35.64 30.95
N VAL A 159 -25.35 36.67 30.92
CA VAL A 159 -25.22 37.79 30.00
C VAL A 159 -23.81 38.38 30.19
N ASN A 160 -23.08 38.55 29.11
CA ASN A 160 -21.95 39.46 29.08
C ASN A 160 -21.86 40.20 27.76
N ASP A 161 -21.92 41.49 27.93
CA ASP A 161 -21.82 42.59 26.99
C ASP A 161 -20.45 42.70 26.32
N GLY A 162 -20.46 43.21 25.12
CA GLY A 162 -19.52 44.22 24.67
C GLY A 162 -18.14 43.78 24.22
N GLY A 163 -17.82 44.03 22.97
CA GLY A 163 -16.45 44.12 22.50
C GLY A 163 -16.29 44.16 20.99
N ALA A 164 -16.50 45.34 20.44
CA ALA A 164 -16.07 45.68 19.07
C ALA A 164 -14.54 45.65 18.94
N GLY A 165 -14.02 45.26 17.80
CA GLY A 165 -12.59 45.51 17.57
C GLY A 165 -12.01 44.78 16.34
N GLN A 166 -12.00 45.49 15.24
CA GLN A 166 -10.91 45.67 14.29
C GLN A 166 -10.60 44.58 13.26
N ALA A 167 -10.87 45.03 12.06
CA ALA A 167 -10.26 44.58 10.79
C ALA A 167 -8.72 44.69 10.83
N SER A 168 -8.05 43.73 10.25
CA SER A 168 -6.72 43.92 9.67
C SER A 168 -6.60 43.16 8.36
N ASP A 169 -6.58 43.96 7.38
CA ASP A 169 -6.08 43.86 6.03
C ASP A 169 -4.63 43.37 6.04
N SER A 170 -4.25 42.42 5.21
CA SER A 170 -2.86 42.24 4.76
C SER A 170 -2.82 41.21 3.59
N GLN A 171 -2.80 41.75 2.40
CA GLN A 171 -1.71 41.64 1.43
C GLN A 171 -1.35 40.23 0.93
N GLN A 172 -1.76 40.04 -0.29
CA GLN A 172 -1.21 39.16 -1.31
C GLN A 172 0.22 39.60 -1.69
N PRO A 173 1.13 38.72 -1.92
CA PRO A 173 2.25 38.99 -2.81
C PRO A 173 2.10 38.22 -4.13
N SER A 174 2.17 39.00 -5.14
CA SER A 174 2.52 38.92 -6.54
C SER A 174 3.47 37.79 -6.93
N ASP A 175 3.05 37.15 -8.01
CA ASP A 175 3.79 36.37 -9.02
C ASP A 175 5.00 37.17 -9.58
N PRO A 176 6.10 36.51 -9.88
CA PRO A 176 6.95 36.89 -10.98
C PRO A 176 7.06 35.79 -12.03
N SER A 177 6.39 36.02 -13.13
CA SER A 177 6.75 35.55 -14.47
C SER A 177 8.13 36.02 -14.86
N GLY A 178 8.85 35.18 -15.64
CA GLY A 178 10.01 35.60 -16.44
C GLY A 178 10.98 34.48 -16.74
N VAL A 179 10.85 33.98 -17.96
CA VAL A 179 11.85 34.05 -19.06
C VAL A 179 13.14 33.24 -18.87
N GLU A 180 13.38 32.37 -19.68
CA GLU A 180 14.09 31.92 -20.87
C GLU A 180 14.29 30.42 -20.95
#